data_41b088a799e6c71360b1dd9f52111512
#
_entry.id   41b088a799e6c71360b1dd9f52111512
#
_cell.length_a   1.000
_cell.length_b   1.000
_cell.length_c   1.000
_cell.angle_alpha   90.00
_cell.angle_beta   90.00
_cell.angle_gamma   90.00
#
_symmetry.space_group_name_H-M   'P 1'
#
loop_
_entity.id
_entity.type
_entity.pdbx_description
1 polymer ?
#
loop_
_entity_poly.entity_id
_entity_poly.type
_entity_poly.pdbx_seq_one_letter_code
_entity_poly.pdbx_strand_id
1 'polypeptide(L)'
;ITILDPRGITKDQRGYIYGLFNDISEYTGYPPEIVKDFLKGEFTTEKRPDLENLSLAFNAISQYDAGEFIEFILEWCFKNEVPFRHQKYFVGSEHTRMLFLYLKHRKCFISGERGDVAHFEAVGMGRNRNKIDHSKHRFMCLRRDYHIEQHTIGLEAFCEKYKIIPIKLTPQQVKEFGIGKEITEEQYIYKKEYLT
;
A
#
# COMPACT_ATOMS: atom_id res chain seq x y z
N ILE A 1 14.11 19.05 15.88
CA ILE A 1 13.51 18.50 17.11
C ILE A 1 12.74 17.27 16.67
N THR A 2 13.28 16.10 16.99
CA THR A 2 12.56 14.82 16.75
C THR A 2 11.55 14.66 17.88
N ILE A 3 10.27 14.75 17.56
CA ILE A 3 9.20 14.46 18.54
C ILE A 3 9.12 12.94 18.64
N LEU A 4 9.60 12.39 19.75
CA LEU A 4 9.43 10.96 20.03
C LEU A 4 7.96 10.68 20.35
N ASP A 5 7.36 9.74 19.63
CA ASP A 5 6.00 9.26 19.95
C ASP A 5 6.07 8.41 21.23
N PRO A 6 5.47 8.85 22.34
CA PRO A 6 5.54 8.12 23.61
C PRO A 6 4.67 6.87 23.64
N ARG A 7 3.82 6.67 22.61
CA ARG A 7 2.92 5.52 22.55
C ARG A 7 3.67 4.29 22.07
N GLY A 8 3.59 3.21 22.83
CA GLY A 8 4.15 1.93 22.43
C GLY A 8 3.31 1.24 21.34
N ILE A 9 3.91 0.22 20.70
CA ILE A 9 3.25 -0.62 19.70
C ILE A 9 1.88 -1.11 20.20
N THR A 10 0.85 -1.01 19.35
CA THR A 10 -0.48 -1.51 19.68
C THR A 10 -0.55 -3.04 19.51
N LYS A 11 -1.56 -3.65 20.16
CA LYS A 11 -1.85 -5.07 20.00
C LYS A 11 -2.16 -5.43 18.54
N ASP A 12 -2.86 -4.54 17.84
CA ASP A 12 -3.27 -4.75 16.45
C ASP A 12 -2.07 -4.64 15.50
N GLN A 13 -1.21 -3.62 15.66
CA GLN A 13 0.05 -3.51 14.90
C GLN A 13 0.93 -4.74 15.09
N ARG A 14 1.12 -5.15 16.34
CA ARG A 14 1.92 -6.33 16.66
C ARG A 14 1.32 -7.60 16.04
N GLY A 15 0.02 -7.80 16.19
CA GLY A 15 -0.70 -8.93 15.59
C GLY A 15 -0.57 -8.96 14.07
N TYR A 16 -0.64 -7.79 13.43
CA TYR A 16 -0.48 -7.67 11.98
C TYR A 16 0.95 -8.01 11.51
N ILE A 17 1.96 -7.50 12.18
CA ILE A 17 3.36 -7.82 11.86
C ILE A 17 3.60 -9.33 11.91
N TYR A 18 3.13 -10.01 12.97
CA TYR A 18 3.25 -11.46 13.06
C TYR A 18 2.41 -12.20 12.01
N GLY A 19 1.25 -11.66 11.64
CA GLY A 19 0.45 -12.17 10.52
C GLY A 19 1.20 -12.12 9.20
N LEU A 20 1.87 -11.00 8.90
CA LEU A 20 2.71 -10.86 7.72
C LEU A 20 3.89 -11.83 7.72
N PHE A 21 4.56 -12.04 8.87
CA PHE A 21 5.62 -13.06 8.97
C PHE A 21 5.12 -14.46 8.64
N ASN A 22 3.92 -14.80 9.11
CA ASN A 22 3.31 -16.11 8.81
C ASN A 22 2.94 -16.23 7.32
N ASP A 23 2.37 -15.18 6.72
CA ASP A 23 2.02 -15.19 5.29
C ASP A 23 3.28 -15.35 4.41
N ILE A 24 4.36 -14.62 4.74
CA ILE A 24 5.66 -14.73 4.06
C ILE A 24 6.27 -16.12 4.27
N SER A 25 6.20 -16.65 5.50
CA SER A 25 6.67 -18.00 5.83
C SER A 25 5.94 -19.07 5.02
N GLU A 26 4.61 -18.97 4.93
CA GLU A 26 3.78 -19.91 4.15
C GLU A 26 4.15 -19.89 2.66
N TYR A 27 4.41 -18.71 2.11
CA TYR A 27 4.77 -18.54 0.71
C TYR A 27 6.20 -18.99 0.39
N THR A 28 7.16 -18.63 1.26
CA THR A 28 8.59 -18.87 1.01
C THR A 28 9.07 -20.24 1.50
N GLY A 29 8.35 -20.86 2.43
CA GLY A 29 8.75 -22.10 3.10
C GLY A 29 9.77 -21.92 4.22
N TYR A 30 10.24 -20.69 4.50
CA TYR A 30 11.13 -20.43 5.63
C TYR A 30 10.34 -20.35 6.95
N PRO A 31 10.88 -20.83 8.08
CA PRO A 31 10.25 -20.67 9.38
C PRO A 31 9.96 -19.22 9.73
N PRO A 32 8.82 -18.90 10.40
CA PRO A 32 8.45 -17.51 10.74
C PRO A 32 9.53 -16.76 11.54
N GLU A 33 10.31 -17.46 12.35
CA GLU A 33 11.41 -16.87 13.12
C GLU A 33 12.54 -16.37 12.21
N ILE A 34 12.87 -17.13 11.17
CA ILE A 34 13.87 -16.72 10.17
C ILE A 34 13.37 -15.53 9.37
N VAL A 35 12.10 -15.54 8.93
CA VAL A 35 11.48 -14.41 8.24
C VAL A 35 11.51 -13.15 9.10
N LYS A 36 11.14 -13.27 10.38
CA LYS A 36 11.17 -12.17 11.35
C LYS A 36 12.58 -11.59 11.48
N ASP A 37 13.58 -12.42 11.73
CA ASP A 37 14.95 -11.96 11.97
C ASP A 37 15.55 -11.33 10.71
N PHE A 38 15.27 -11.90 9.54
CA PHE A 38 15.66 -11.34 8.25
C PHE A 38 15.06 -9.95 8.03
N LEU A 39 13.72 -9.80 8.11
CA LEU A 39 13.04 -8.53 7.86
C LEU A 39 13.40 -7.44 8.88
N LYS A 40 13.64 -7.82 10.13
CA LYS A 40 14.13 -6.88 11.14
C LYS A 40 15.56 -6.41 10.83
N GLY A 41 16.43 -7.31 10.41
CA GLY A 41 17.79 -6.98 9.98
C GLY A 41 17.81 -6.05 8.78
N GLU A 42 17.03 -6.35 7.73
CA GLU A 42 16.90 -5.50 6.55
C GLU A 42 16.35 -4.11 6.91
N PHE A 43 15.30 -4.06 7.72
CA PHE A 43 14.72 -2.78 8.16
C PHE A 43 15.70 -1.90 8.93
N THR A 44 16.42 -2.47 9.90
CA THR A 44 17.41 -1.72 10.68
C THR A 44 18.60 -1.31 9.83
N THR A 45 19.02 -2.11 8.87
CA THR A 45 20.13 -1.77 7.97
C THR A 45 19.76 -0.70 6.95
N GLU A 46 18.58 -0.83 6.30
CA GLU A 46 18.21 0.05 5.19
C GLU A 46 17.49 1.34 5.60
N LYS A 47 16.64 1.25 6.63
CA LYS A 47 15.72 2.35 6.97
C LYS A 47 15.99 2.99 8.33
N ARG A 48 16.39 2.19 9.30
CA ARG A 48 16.49 2.65 10.68
C ARG A 48 17.79 2.16 11.36
N PRO A 49 18.96 2.58 10.87
CA PRO A 49 20.25 2.22 11.47
C PRO A 49 20.43 2.81 12.89
N ASP A 50 19.56 3.72 13.28
CA ASP A 50 19.46 4.25 14.64
C ASP A 50 18.82 3.27 15.65
N LEU A 51 18.12 2.24 15.18
CA LEU A 51 17.53 1.20 15.99
C LEU A 51 18.48 0.00 16.07
N GLU A 52 19.39 -0.01 17.03
CA GLU A 52 20.37 -1.11 17.21
C GLU A 52 19.69 -2.48 17.42
N ASN A 53 18.51 -2.52 18.02
CA ASN A 53 17.77 -3.74 18.27
C ASN A 53 16.26 -3.50 18.18
N LEU A 54 15.65 -3.93 17.07
CA LEU A 54 14.21 -3.82 16.86
C LEU A 54 13.46 -4.88 17.67
N SER A 55 12.92 -4.50 18.82
CA SER A 55 12.09 -5.37 19.64
C SER A 55 10.60 -5.08 19.42
N LEU A 56 9.81 -6.12 19.14
CA LEU A 56 8.36 -6.04 19.01
C LEU A 56 7.63 -6.28 20.34
N ALA A 57 8.34 -6.25 21.47
CA ALA A 57 7.72 -6.31 22.79
C ALA A 57 6.94 -5.01 23.06
N PHE A 58 5.87 -5.11 23.87
CA PHE A 58 5.13 -3.93 24.30
C PHE A 58 6.07 -2.95 25.01
N ASN A 59 5.93 -1.67 24.70
CA ASN A 59 6.78 -0.56 25.21
C ASN A 59 8.27 -0.60 24.78
N ALA A 60 8.68 -1.50 23.89
CA ALA A 60 10.04 -1.53 23.37
C ALA A 60 10.23 -0.76 22.06
N ILE A 61 9.15 -0.54 21.33
CA ILE A 61 9.12 0.19 20.05
C ILE A 61 7.95 1.15 20.07
N SER A 62 8.12 2.35 19.48
CA SER A 62 7.03 3.31 19.36
C SER A 62 5.96 2.84 18.36
N GLN A 63 4.75 3.38 18.51
CA GLN A 63 3.67 3.13 17.55
C GLN A 63 4.04 3.63 16.14
N TYR A 64 4.78 4.72 16.07
CA TYR A 64 5.28 5.28 14.81
C TYR A 64 6.27 4.33 14.13
N ASP A 65 7.29 3.85 14.85
CA ASP A 65 8.31 2.95 14.31
C ASP A 65 7.72 1.60 13.90
N ALA A 66 6.74 1.10 14.67
CA ALA A 66 5.98 -0.08 14.31
C ALA A 66 5.20 0.11 12.99
N GLY A 67 4.63 1.29 12.76
CA GLY A 67 3.99 1.66 11.51
C GLY A 67 4.96 1.69 10.34
N GLU A 68 6.17 2.27 10.52
CA GLU A 68 7.22 2.26 9.50
C GLU A 68 7.70 0.83 9.18
N PHE A 69 7.79 -0.02 10.19
CA PHE A 69 8.16 -1.42 9.98
C PHE A 69 7.09 -2.20 9.21
N ILE A 70 5.80 -1.99 9.51
CA ILE A 70 4.69 -2.56 8.73
C ILE A 70 4.79 -2.12 7.27
N GLU A 71 4.99 -0.83 7.02
CA GLU A 71 5.14 -0.28 5.68
C GLU A 71 6.32 -0.93 4.93
N PHE A 72 7.46 -1.10 5.60
CA PHE A 72 8.63 -1.78 5.05
C PHE A 72 8.32 -3.22 4.65
N ILE A 73 7.68 -4.01 5.52
CA ILE A 73 7.30 -5.40 5.24
C ILE A 73 6.36 -5.48 4.03
N LEU A 74 5.36 -4.61 3.98
CA LEU A 74 4.42 -4.56 2.85
C LEU A 74 5.12 -4.19 1.54
N GLU A 75 6.02 -3.20 1.58
CA GLU A 75 6.81 -2.82 0.41
C GLU A 75 7.72 -3.97 -0.05
N TRP A 76 8.32 -4.70 0.88
CA TRP A 76 9.09 -5.90 0.61
C TRP A 76 8.23 -6.99 -0.06
N CYS A 77 7.02 -7.26 0.46
CA CYS A 77 6.07 -8.19 -0.14
C CYS A 77 5.70 -7.79 -1.58
N PHE A 78 5.42 -6.51 -1.82
CA PHE A 78 5.08 -6.05 -3.17
C PHE A 78 6.24 -6.17 -4.16
N LYS A 79 7.47 -5.87 -3.72
CA LYS A 79 8.67 -5.99 -4.55
C LYS A 79 8.99 -7.44 -4.93
N ASN A 80 8.74 -8.37 -4.00
CA ASN A 80 9.05 -9.78 -4.18
C ASN A 80 7.82 -10.62 -4.60
N GLU A 81 6.71 -9.96 -4.95
CA GLU A 81 5.44 -10.60 -5.37
C GLU A 81 4.90 -11.63 -4.37
N VAL A 82 5.22 -11.46 -3.09
CA VAL A 82 4.74 -12.33 -2.01
C VAL A 82 3.29 -11.96 -1.68
N PRO A 83 2.34 -12.89 -1.83
CA PRO A 83 0.96 -12.66 -1.43
C PRO A 83 0.84 -12.60 0.09
N PHE A 84 -0.02 -11.74 0.59
CA PHE A 84 -0.37 -11.67 2.01
C PHE A 84 -1.87 -11.46 2.17
N ARG A 85 -2.41 -11.90 3.30
CA ARG A 85 -3.83 -11.81 3.57
C ARG A 85 -4.23 -10.36 3.76
N HIS A 86 -5.27 -9.96 3.04
CA HIS A 86 -5.84 -8.63 3.18
C HIS A 86 -6.56 -8.54 4.53
N GLN A 87 -5.90 -8.02 5.52
CA GLN A 87 -6.52 -7.84 6.84
C GLN A 87 -7.37 -6.57 6.87
N LYS A 88 -8.65 -6.73 7.16
CA LYS A 88 -9.66 -5.66 7.27
C LYS A 88 -9.49 -4.74 8.50
N TYR A 89 -8.39 -4.86 9.23
CA TYR A 89 -8.25 -4.33 10.58
C TYR A 89 -7.44 -3.03 10.70
N PHE A 90 -7.28 -2.29 9.61
CA PHE A 90 -6.61 -1.00 9.72
C PHE A 90 -7.60 0.11 10.00
N VAL A 91 -7.51 0.68 11.18
CA VAL A 91 -8.24 1.88 11.58
C VAL A 91 -7.22 3.01 11.71
N GLY A 92 -7.49 4.16 11.08
CA GLY A 92 -6.68 5.36 11.23
C GLY A 92 -5.53 5.53 10.22
N SER A 93 -4.43 6.12 10.68
CA SER A 93 -3.30 6.52 9.83
C SER A 93 -2.61 5.37 9.10
N GLU A 94 -2.61 4.18 9.68
CA GLU A 94 -1.98 2.99 9.09
C GLU A 94 -2.77 2.44 7.92
N HIS A 95 -4.10 2.48 7.98
CA HIS A 95 -4.95 2.16 6.84
C HIS A 95 -4.61 3.06 5.64
N THR A 96 -4.44 4.35 5.87
CA THR A 96 -4.06 5.30 4.83
C THR A 96 -2.69 4.97 4.25
N ARG A 97 -1.68 4.68 5.07
CA ARG A 97 -0.34 4.28 4.62
C ARG A 97 -0.39 3.03 3.73
N MET A 98 -1.11 2.01 4.16
CA MET A 98 -1.31 0.80 3.36
C MET A 98 -1.95 1.09 2.01
N LEU A 99 -3.01 1.89 1.97
CA LEU A 99 -3.67 2.27 0.72
C LEU A 99 -2.73 3.06 -0.22
N PHE A 100 -1.82 3.88 0.31
CA PHE A 100 -0.75 4.51 -0.49
C PHE A 100 0.16 3.47 -1.15
N LEU A 101 0.59 2.44 -0.42
CA LEU A 101 1.40 1.37 -0.99
C LEU A 101 0.63 0.58 -2.06
N TYR A 102 -0.63 0.25 -1.80
CA TYR A 102 -1.49 -0.39 -2.79
C TYR A 102 -1.59 0.44 -4.07
N LEU A 103 -1.78 1.74 -3.95
CA LEU A 103 -1.82 2.65 -5.10
C LEU A 103 -0.48 2.72 -5.83
N LYS A 104 0.63 2.84 -5.10
CA LYS A 104 2.00 2.87 -5.62
C LYS A 104 2.32 1.60 -6.43
N HIS A 105 1.98 0.44 -5.88
CA HIS A 105 2.24 -0.87 -6.49
C HIS A 105 1.10 -1.39 -7.39
N ARG A 106 0.11 -0.55 -7.71
CA ARG A 106 -1.02 -0.91 -8.58
C ARG A 106 -1.79 -2.12 -8.08
N LYS A 107 -2.01 -2.21 -6.78
CA LYS A 107 -2.82 -3.27 -6.16
C LYS A 107 -4.23 -2.77 -5.85
N CYS A 108 -5.21 -3.63 -6.09
CA CYS A 108 -6.62 -3.33 -5.84
C CYS A 108 -6.88 -3.15 -4.34
N PHE A 109 -7.55 -2.08 -3.97
CA PHE A 109 -7.89 -1.76 -2.58
C PHE A 109 -8.82 -2.81 -1.92
N ILE A 110 -9.50 -3.62 -2.73
CA ILE A 110 -10.45 -4.63 -2.26
C ILE A 110 -9.81 -6.01 -2.21
N SER A 111 -9.19 -6.45 -3.32
CA SER A 111 -8.69 -7.83 -3.47
C SER A 111 -7.19 -7.98 -3.23
N GLY A 112 -6.41 -6.88 -3.22
CA GLY A 112 -4.95 -6.95 -3.18
C GLY A 112 -4.29 -7.40 -4.48
N GLU A 113 -5.07 -7.84 -5.48
CA GLU A 113 -4.58 -8.21 -6.80
C GLU A 113 -4.23 -6.98 -7.63
N ARG A 114 -3.68 -7.18 -8.82
CA ARG A 114 -3.38 -6.08 -9.74
C ARG A 114 -4.62 -5.28 -10.09
N GLY A 115 -4.51 -3.95 -10.06
CA GLY A 115 -5.59 -3.02 -10.36
C GLY A 115 -5.11 -1.80 -11.14
N ASP A 116 -6.08 -1.07 -11.69
CA ASP A 116 -5.88 0.21 -12.35
C ASP A 116 -6.18 1.37 -11.40
N VAL A 117 -5.43 2.46 -11.55
CA VAL A 117 -5.71 3.70 -10.80
C VAL A 117 -6.94 4.38 -11.39
N ALA A 118 -7.92 4.56 -10.55
CA ALA A 118 -9.16 5.27 -10.85
C ALA A 118 -9.23 6.59 -10.09
N HIS A 119 -9.67 7.64 -10.77
CA HIS A 119 -10.04 8.88 -10.10
C HIS A 119 -11.34 8.67 -9.33
N PHE A 120 -11.39 9.18 -8.12
CA PHE A 120 -12.62 9.16 -7.34
C PHE A 120 -13.64 10.14 -7.93
N GLU A 121 -13.24 11.38 -8.14
CA GLU A 121 -14.08 12.37 -8.80
C GLU A 121 -14.00 12.20 -10.33
N ALA A 122 -15.14 12.30 -10.99
CA ALA A 122 -15.20 12.27 -12.46
C ALA A 122 -14.39 13.42 -13.07
N VAL A 123 -13.43 13.08 -13.90
CA VAL A 123 -12.55 14.07 -14.57
C VAL A 123 -13.28 14.85 -15.69
N GLY A 124 -14.53 14.52 -15.98
CA GLY A 124 -15.35 15.11 -17.04
C GLY A 124 -15.04 14.51 -18.42
N MET A 125 -16.10 14.25 -19.20
CA MET A 125 -15.95 13.77 -20.57
C MET A 125 -15.27 14.82 -21.46
N GLY A 126 -14.30 14.38 -22.29
CA GLY A 126 -13.65 15.25 -23.28
C GLY A 126 -12.43 16.05 -22.78
N ARG A 127 -12.07 15.98 -21.50
CA ARG A 127 -10.83 16.61 -21.02
C ARG A 127 -9.61 15.72 -21.29
N ASN A 128 -8.55 16.34 -21.82
CA ASN A 128 -7.27 15.65 -21.96
C ASN A 128 -6.69 15.33 -20.57
N ARG A 129 -6.67 14.07 -20.22
CA ARG A 129 -6.21 13.59 -18.91
C ARG A 129 -4.76 13.99 -18.59
N ASN A 130 -3.94 14.24 -19.62
CA ASN A 130 -2.56 14.69 -19.44
C ASN A 130 -2.42 16.17 -19.06
N LYS A 131 -3.51 16.96 -19.20
CA LYS A 131 -3.54 18.40 -18.85
C LYS A 131 -4.25 18.70 -17.54
N ILE A 132 -4.64 17.66 -16.79
CA ILE A 132 -5.39 17.81 -15.54
C ILE A 132 -4.40 17.92 -14.39
N ASP A 133 -4.71 18.80 -13.44
CA ASP A 133 -4.01 18.83 -12.16
C ASP A 133 -4.51 17.67 -11.28
N HIS A 134 -3.83 16.54 -11.39
CA HIS A 134 -4.16 15.32 -10.68
C HIS A 134 -4.11 15.47 -9.15
N SER A 135 -3.34 16.43 -8.61
CA SER A 135 -3.25 16.66 -7.17
C SER A 135 -4.56 17.18 -6.54
N LYS A 136 -5.48 17.66 -7.37
CA LYS A 136 -6.82 18.12 -6.92
C LYS A 136 -7.82 16.97 -6.77
N HIS A 137 -7.52 15.80 -7.29
CA HIS A 137 -8.38 14.64 -7.28
C HIS A 137 -7.96 13.63 -6.20
N ARG A 138 -8.90 12.78 -5.80
CA ARG A 138 -8.63 11.61 -4.97
C ARG A 138 -8.55 10.37 -5.87
N PHE A 139 -7.88 9.35 -5.37
CA PHE A 139 -7.59 8.14 -6.12
C PHE A 139 -7.95 6.88 -5.34
N MET A 140 -8.22 5.83 -6.08
CA MET A 140 -8.31 4.46 -5.61
C MET A 140 -7.70 3.54 -6.66
N CYS A 141 -7.28 2.35 -6.27
CA CYS A 141 -6.80 1.33 -7.19
C CYS A 141 -7.81 0.18 -7.19
N LEU A 142 -8.34 -0.16 -8.34
CA LEU A 142 -9.40 -1.16 -8.48
C LEU A 142 -9.06 -2.15 -9.59
N ARG A 143 -9.31 -3.43 -9.34
CA ARG A 143 -9.33 -4.44 -10.39
C ARG A 143 -10.50 -4.15 -11.36
N ARG A 144 -10.35 -4.59 -12.59
CA ARG A 144 -11.27 -4.23 -13.69
C ARG A 144 -12.75 -4.51 -13.40
N ASP A 145 -13.06 -5.64 -12.78
CA ASP A 145 -14.42 -6.00 -12.40
C ASP A 145 -15.01 -5.06 -11.34
N TYR A 146 -14.23 -4.71 -10.30
CA TYR A 146 -14.64 -3.71 -9.31
C TYR A 146 -14.77 -2.31 -9.91
N HIS A 147 -13.95 -1.96 -10.89
CA HIS A 147 -14.06 -0.68 -11.60
C HIS A 147 -15.36 -0.62 -12.44
N ILE A 148 -15.73 -1.72 -13.09
CA ILE A 148 -17.02 -1.84 -13.82
C ILE A 148 -18.19 -1.75 -12.84
N GLU A 149 -18.12 -2.48 -11.73
CA GLU A 149 -19.15 -2.44 -10.69
C GLU A 149 -19.33 -1.04 -10.13
N GLN A 150 -18.24 -0.32 -9.85
CA GLN A 150 -18.27 1.07 -9.39
C GLN A 150 -19.04 1.99 -10.36
N HIS A 151 -18.85 1.82 -11.67
CA HIS A 151 -19.64 2.55 -12.66
C HIS A 151 -21.10 2.14 -12.70
N THR A 152 -21.43 0.90 -12.37
CA THR A 152 -22.78 0.34 -12.41
C THR A 152 -23.63 0.79 -11.23
N ILE A 153 -23.09 0.67 -10.00
CA ILE A 153 -23.84 0.98 -8.77
C ILE A 153 -23.67 2.42 -8.29
N GLY A 154 -22.74 3.16 -8.90
CA GLY A 154 -22.38 4.51 -8.50
C GLY A 154 -21.31 4.56 -7.40
N LEU A 155 -20.62 5.68 -7.36
CA LEU A 155 -19.42 5.86 -6.54
C LEU A 155 -19.69 5.79 -5.05
N GLU A 156 -20.74 6.46 -4.58
CA GLU A 156 -21.09 6.52 -3.14
C GLU A 156 -21.49 5.13 -2.62
N ALA A 157 -22.40 4.45 -3.31
CA ALA A 157 -22.85 3.10 -2.96
C ALA A 157 -21.68 2.09 -2.99
N PHE A 158 -20.78 2.23 -3.97
CA PHE A 158 -19.58 1.40 -4.07
C PHE A 158 -18.64 1.58 -2.88
N CYS A 159 -18.34 2.83 -2.52
CA CYS A 159 -17.48 3.13 -1.39
C CYS A 159 -18.10 2.71 -0.06
N GLU A 160 -19.41 2.83 0.09
CA GLU A 160 -20.12 2.34 1.26
C GLU A 160 -20.07 0.82 1.37
N LYS A 161 -20.32 0.11 0.27
CA LYS A 161 -20.29 -1.35 0.21
C LYS A 161 -18.93 -1.93 0.61
N TYR A 162 -17.85 -1.38 0.07
CA TYR A 162 -16.50 -1.90 0.25
C TYR A 162 -15.69 -1.14 1.31
N LYS A 163 -16.27 -0.13 1.96
CA LYS A 163 -15.61 0.73 2.97
C LYS A 163 -14.31 1.36 2.44
N ILE A 164 -14.32 1.76 1.17
CA ILE A 164 -13.16 2.36 0.52
C ILE A 164 -13.01 3.81 0.94
N ILE A 165 -11.79 4.17 1.34
CA ILE A 165 -11.38 5.55 1.59
C ILE A 165 -10.48 5.99 0.44
N PRO A 166 -10.92 6.91 -0.44
CA PRO A 166 -10.10 7.40 -1.53
C PRO A 166 -8.96 8.28 -1.00
N ILE A 167 -7.78 8.18 -1.64
CA ILE A 167 -6.56 8.85 -1.21
C ILE A 167 -6.33 10.11 -2.03
N LYS A 168 -5.96 11.19 -1.35
CA LYS A 168 -5.45 12.40 -1.98
C LYS A 168 -3.92 12.35 -2.03
N LEU A 169 -3.35 12.64 -3.21
CA LEU A 169 -1.91 12.65 -3.44
C LEU A 169 -1.39 14.09 -3.52
N THR A 170 -0.18 14.30 -3.03
CA THR A 170 0.56 15.53 -3.29
C THR A 170 1.04 15.58 -4.75
N PRO A 171 1.38 16.76 -5.32
CA PRO A 171 1.93 16.84 -6.67
C PRO A 171 3.18 15.99 -6.88
N GLN A 172 4.02 15.86 -5.85
CA GLN A 172 5.21 15.02 -5.89
C GLN A 172 4.85 13.52 -5.98
N GLN A 173 3.89 13.06 -5.17
CA GLN A 173 3.40 11.68 -5.20
C GLN A 173 2.70 11.34 -6.51
N VAL A 174 1.92 12.26 -7.09
CA VAL A 174 1.33 12.08 -8.42
C VAL A 174 2.39 11.79 -9.46
N LYS A 175 3.51 12.55 -9.43
CA LYS A 175 4.65 12.35 -10.33
C LYS A 175 5.37 11.02 -10.06
N GLU A 176 5.64 10.71 -8.79
CA GLU A 176 6.30 9.49 -8.35
C GLU A 176 5.50 8.24 -8.75
N PHE A 177 4.18 8.27 -8.57
CA PHE A 177 3.30 7.17 -8.92
C PHE A 177 2.97 7.09 -10.43
N GLY A 178 3.51 8.02 -11.23
CA GLY A 178 3.31 8.03 -12.68
C GLY A 178 1.85 8.21 -13.11
N ILE A 179 1.05 8.95 -12.31
CA ILE A 179 -0.34 9.22 -12.63
C ILE A 179 -0.41 10.38 -13.64
N GLY A 180 -1.13 10.19 -14.74
CA GLY A 180 -1.28 11.20 -15.79
C GLY A 180 -0.12 11.26 -16.79
N LYS A 181 0.91 10.44 -16.67
CA LYS A 181 1.90 10.28 -17.74
C LYS A 181 1.35 9.40 -18.85
N GLU A 182 1.57 9.84 -20.10
CA GLU A 182 1.45 8.94 -21.24
C GLU A 182 2.38 7.74 -21.02
N ILE A 183 1.85 6.55 -21.23
CA ILE A 183 2.66 5.33 -21.24
C ILE A 183 3.56 5.47 -22.46
N THR A 184 4.88 5.55 -22.28
CA THR A 184 5.83 5.54 -23.41
C THR A 184 5.67 4.25 -24.20
N GLU A 185 6.02 4.28 -25.50
CA GLU A 185 5.90 3.10 -26.37
C GLU A 185 6.66 1.89 -25.79
N GLU A 186 7.82 2.09 -25.17
CA GLU A 186 8.57 1.05 -24.46
C GLU A 186 7.81 0.44 -23.28
N GLN A 187 7.10 1.25 -22.50
CA GLN A 187 6.26 0.77 -21.41
C GLN A 187 5.01 0.04 -21.91
N TYR A 188 4.51 0.40 -23.09
CA TYR A 188 3.40 -0.29 -23.75
C TYR A 188 3.84 -1.67 -24.28
N ILE A 189 5.02 -1.76 -24.87
CA ILE A 189 5.61 -3.02 -25.38
C ILE A 189 5.91 -3.95 -24.20
N TYR A 190 6.53 -3.45 -23.13
CA TYR A 190 6.76 -4.22 -21.89
C TYR A 190 5.45 -4.74 -21.29
N LYS A 191 4.40 -3.90 -21.25
CA LYS A 191 3.06 -4.32 -20.81
C LYS A 191 2.47 -5.43 -21.69
N LYS A 192 2.72 -5.41 -22.99
CA LYS A 192 2.15 -6.37 -23.95
C LYS A 192 2.91 -7.69 -23.98
N GLU A 193 4.22 -7.68 -23.81
CA GLU A 193 5.08 -8.88 -23.89
C GLU A 193 5.18 -9.68 -22.60
N TYR A 194 5.07 -9.01 -21.43
CA TYR A 194 5.30 -9.66 -20.13
C TYR A 194 4.03 -9.74 -19.25
N LEU A 195 2.87 -9.30 -19.74
CA LEU A 195 1.66 -9.16 -18.93
C LEU A 195 0.39 -9.64 -19.65
N THR A 196 0.50 -10.35 -20.78
CA THR A 196 -0.53 -11.22 -21.38
C THR A 196 -0.28 -12.65 -20.98
#